data_193413d2d44279086365d39176f89ba7
#
_entry.id   193413d2d44279086365d39176f89ba7
#
_cell.length_a   1.000
_cell.length_b   1.000
_cell.length_c   1.000
_cell.angle_alpha   90.00
_cell.angle_beta   90.00
_cell.angle_gamma   90.00
#
_symmetry.space_group_name_H-M   'P 1'
#
loop_
_entity.id
_entity.type
_entity.pdbx_description
1 polymer ?
#
loop_
_entity_poly.entity_id
_entity_poly.type
_entity_poly.pdbx_seq_one_letter_code
_entity_poly.pdbx_strand_id
1 'polypeptide(L)'
;MDSLLTNALAHEFERCRNAFALFSGLHSLILRGNTERETSIACYNAYTDFVAHLYEFYLGCIKRGGRSGRKTSGQAIDAILNAEVKKLLKIRKDRIIHGYAPAYENDISCYEVEVPEEFGLLFRFVRNIRSHAMAERSGFDLAAFYIKYHRFIYLLFVEPQWLWNVELVPEHDWLAIEEFAKAISVKRP
;
A
#
# COMPACT_ATOMS: atom_id res chain seq x y z
N MET A 1 -17.98 2.16 17.67
CA MET A 1 -16.51 1.87 17.63
C MET A 1 -16.09 1.31 16.28
N ASP A 2 -16.86 0.40 15.67
CA ASP A 2 -16.55 -0.17 14.33
C ASP A 2 -16.61 0.88 13.20
N SER A 3 -17.58 1.80 13.22
CA SER A 3 -17.70 2.87 12.23
C SER A 3 -16.50 3.83 12.21
N LEU A 4 -16.00 4.23 13.38
CA LEU A 4 -14.82 5.10 13.47
C LEU A 4 -13.56 4.42 12.91
N LEU A 5 -13.38 3.13 13.20
CA LEU A 5 -12.27 2.36 12.64
C LEU A 5 -12.43 2.17 11.13
N THR A 6 -13.66 1.94 10.66
CA THR A 6 -13.94 1.85 9.22
C THR A 6 -13.59 3.14 8.50
N ASN A 7 -13.97 4.29 9.05
CA ASN A 7 -13.62 5.60 8.49
C ASN A 7 -12.10 5.84 8.48
N ALA A 8 -11.42 5.46 9.57
CA ALA A 8 -9.96 5.57 9.62
C ALA A 8 -9.26 4.70 8.57
N LEU A 9 -9.77 3.47 8.34
CA LEU A 9 -9.24 2.57 7.31
C LEU A 9 -9.48 3.12 5.90
N ALA A 10 -10.67 3.65 5.65
CA ALA A 10 -10.99 4.26 4.36
C ALA A 10 -10.09 5.47 4.08
N HIS A 11 -9.87 6.33 5.08
CA HIS A 11 -8.95 7.47 4.97
C HIS A 11 -7.50 7.01 4.72
N GLU A 12 -7.05 5.96 5.41
CA GLU A 12 -5.71 5.41 5.21
C GLU A 12 -5.55 4.81 3.81
N PHE A 13 -6.58 4.15 3.30
CA PHE A 13 -6.56 3.63 1.92
C PHE A 13 -6.56 4.75 0.88
N GLU A 14 -7.26 5.84 1.12
CA GLU A 14 -7.24 7.02 0.24
C GLU A 14 -5.84 7.67 0.20
N ARG A 15 -5.15 7.78 1.34
CA ARG A 15 -3.74 8.20 1.38
C ARG A 15 -2.85 7.27 0.58
N CYS A 16 -3.08 5.96 0.69
CA CYS A 16 -2.36 4.96 -0.08
C CYS A 16 -2.56 5.16 -1.60
N ARG A 17 -3.80 5.40 -2.05
CA ARG A 17 -4.13 5.67 -3.46
C ARG A 17 -3.44 6.92 -3.97
N ASN A 18 -3.48 8.01 -3.20
CA ASN A 18 -2.85 9.27 -3.56
C ASN A 18 -1.33 9.13 -3.66
N ALA A 19 -0.68 8.43 -2.72
CA ALA A 19 0.75 8.14 -2.77
C ALA A 19 1.11 7.27 -3.97
N PHE A 20 0.29 6.26 -4.31
CA PHE A 20 0.49 5.43 -5.51
C PHE A 20 0.35 6.25 -6.79
N ALA A 21 -0.65 7.12 -6.90
CA ALA A 21 -0.86 7.97 -8.07
C ALA A 21 0.33 8.91 -8.29
N LEU A 22 0.85 9.52 -7.22
CA LEU A 22 2.05 10.35 -7.28
C LEU A 22 3.27 9.54 -7.71
N PHE A 23 3.50 8.38 -7.10
CA PHE A 23 4.58 7.47 -7.49
C PHE A 23 4.49 7.09 -8.96
N SER A 24 3.32 6.66 -9.44
CA SER A 24 3.11 6.23 -10.83
C SER A 24 3.36 7.36 -11.83
N GLY A 25 2.93 8.57 -11.51
CA GLY A 25 3.20 9.76 -12.32
C GLY A 25 4.70 10.06 -12.43
N LEU A 26 5.41 10.11 -11.30
CA LEU A 26 6.86 10.35 -11.25
C LEU A 26 7.65 9.22 -11.93
N HIS A 27 7.27 7.97 -11.69
CA HIS A 27 7.86 6.81 -12.37
C HIS A 27 7.71 6.91 -13.89
N SER A 28 6.55 7.34 -14.38
CA SER A 28 6.32 7.56 -15.81
C SER A 28 7.23 8.64 -16.40
N LEU A 29 7.56 9.70 -15.64
CA LEU A 29 8.54 10.72 -16.06
C LEU A 29 9.94 10.11 -16.16
N ILE A 30 10.36 9.31 -15.19
CA ILE A 30 11.66 8.62 -15.20
C ILE A 30 11.75 7.67 -16.41
N LEU A 31 10.71 6.90 -16.70
CA LEU A 31 10.66 6.01 -17.87
C LEU A 31 10.76 6.76 -19.19
N ARG A 32 10.32 8.02 -19.24
CA ARG A 32 10.45 8.91 -20.39
C ARG A 32 11.79 9.64 -20.46
N GLY A 33 12.74 9.28 -19.61
CA GLY A 33 14.11 9.81 -19.63
C GLY A 33 14.34 11.03 -18.73
N ASN A 34 13.41 11.39 -17.85
CA ASN A 34 13.70 12.41 -16.83
C ASN A 34 14.68 11.85 -15.81
N THR A 35 15.87 12.46 -15.73
CA THR A 35 16.97 12.06 -14.83
C THR A 35 17.24 13.09 -13.74
N GLU A 36 16.34 14.06 -13.55
CA GLU A 36 16.50 15.10 -12.54
C GLU A 36 16.50 14.50 -11.14
N ARG A 37 17.42 14.99 -10.31
CA ARG A 37 17.59 14.53 -8.94
C ARG A 37 16.31 14.73 -8.10
N GLU A 38 15.65 15.86 -8.28
CA GLU A 38 14.41 16.21 -7.61
C GLU A 38 13.29 15.23 -7.93
N THR A 39 13.14 14.85 -9.20
CA THR A 39 12.18 13.82 -9.64
C THR A 39 12.50 12.47 -9.01
N SER A 40 13.77 12.09 -8.97
CA SER A 40 14.21 10.82 -8.36
C SER A 40 13.93 10.79 -6.86
N ILE A 41 14.23 11.88 -6.14
CA ILE A 41 13.92 12.01 -4.70
C ILE A 41 12.41 11.95 -4.46
N ALA A 42 11.64 12.69 -5.24
CA ALA A 42 10.18 12.70 -5.12
C ALA A 42 9.58 11.32 -5.39
N CYS A 43 10.07 10.59 -6.41
CA CYS A 43 9.65 9.24 -6.73
C CYS A 43 9.98 8.25 -5.60
N TYR A 44 11.19 8.32 -5.03
CA TYR A 44 11.59 7.52 -3.87
C TYR A 44 10.64 7.75 -2.67
N ASN A 45 10.38 9.02 -2.35
CA ASN A 45 9.50 9.38 -1.24
C ASN A 45 8.07 8.92 -1.48
N ALA A 46 7.52 9.15 -2.69
CA ALA A 46 6.16 8.72 -3.03
C ALA A 46 6.01 7.20 -2.95
N TYR A 47 7.02 6.42 -3.37
CA TYR A 47 6.99 4.97 -3.26
C TYR A 47 7.02 4.51 -1.80
N THR A 48 7.88 5.09 -0.97
CA THR A 48 7.93 4.74 0.46
C THR A 48 6.65 5.13 1.20
N ASP A 49 6.03 6.26 0.84
CA ASP A 49 4.73 6.68 1.37
C ASP A 49 3.62 5.70 0.97
N PHE A 50 3.57 5.30 -0.30
CA PHE A 50 2.65 4.30 -0.80
C PHE A 50 2.74 2.98 -0.02
N VAL A 51 3.95 2.44 0.12
CA VAL A 51 4.21 1.19 0.85
C VAL A 51 3.81 1.35 2.33
N ALA A 52 4.15 2.46 2.97
CA ALA A 52 3.83 2.71 4.37
C ALA A 52 2.31 2.79 4.62
N HIS A 53 1.58 3.55 3.80
CA HIS A 53 0.12 3.66 3.91
C HIS A 53 -0.58 2.32 3.64
N LEU A 54 -0.10 1.55 2.68
CA LEU A 54 -0.63 0.22 2.41
C LEU A 54 -0.42 -0.72 3.60
N TYR A 55 0.76 -0.67 4.23
CA TYR A 55 1.03 -1.46 5.45
C TYR A 55 0.09 -1.08 6.59
N GLU A 56 -0.09 0.23 6.86
CA GLU A 56 -0.99 0.72 7.92
C GLU A 56 -2.45 0.33 7.67
N PHE A 57 -2.90 0.39 6.43
CA PHE A 57 -4.22 -0.08 6.04
C PHE A 57 -4.42 -1.57 6.40
N TYR A 58 -3.50 -2.45 5.99
CA TYR A 58 -3.59 -3.87 6.31
C TYR A 58 -3.46 -4.15 7.81
N LEU A 59 -2.58 -3.43 8.49
CA LEU A 59 -2.46 -3.51 9.95
C LEU A 59 -3.79 -3.15 10.65
N GLY A 60 -4.46 -2.12 10.19
CA GLY A 60 -5.77 -1.73 10.68
C GLY A 60 -6.85 -2.78 10.39
N CYS A 61 -6.86 -3.37 9.18
CA CYS A 61 -7.76 -4.47 8.82
C CYS A 61 -7.54 -5.71 9.71
N ILE A 62 -6.28 -6.07 9.97
CA ILE A 62 -5.92 -7.19 10.84
C ILE A 62 -6.42 -6.92 12.28
N LYS A 63 -6.21 -5.72 12.80
CA LYS A 63 -6.69 -5.31 14.13
C LYS A 63 -8.21 -5.35 14.23
N ARG A 64 -8.92 -4.93 13.18
CA ARG A 64 -10.38 -4.97 13.10
C ARG A 64 -10.91 -6.41 13.06
N GLY A 65 -10.27 -7.29 12.29
CA GLY A 65 -10.64 -8.70 12.17
C GLY A 65 -10.33 -9.52 13.43
N GLY A 66 -9.34 -9.12 14.21
CA GLY A 66 -8.97 -9.75 15.47
C GLY A 66 -9.93 -9.37 16.57
N ARG A 67 -10.90 -10.23 16.87
CA ARG A 67 -11.88 -10.06 17.97
C ARG A 67 -11.26 -10.06 19.38
N SER A 68 -9.97 -10.19 19.53
CA SER A 68 -9.29 -10.24 20.81
C SER A 68 -8.36 -9.04 20.97
N GLY A 69 -8.50 -8.30 22.06
CA GLY A 69 -7.62 -7.19 22.46
C GLY A 69 -6.17 -7.60 22.77
N ARG A 70 -5.70 -8.73 22.27
CA ARG A 70 -4.30 -9.16 22.36
C ARG A 70 -3.46 -8.36 21.38
N LYS A 71 -2.38 -7.78 21.86
CA LYS A 71 -1.33 -7.16 21.07
C LYS A 71 -0.75 -8.21 20.10
N THR A 72 -1.07 -8.10 18.81
CA THR A 72 -0.48 -8.96 17.77
C THR A 72 0.98 -8.56 17.61
N SER A 73 1.91 -9.51 17.69
CA SER A 73 3.34 -9.23 17.50
C SER A 73 3.63 -8.85 16.03
N GLY A 74 4.71 -8.12 15.79
CA GLY A 74 5.15 -7.79 14.43
C GLY A 74 5.35 -9.03 13.56
N GLN A 75 5.95 -10.09 14.10
CA GLN A 75 6.14 -11.36 13.40
C GLN A 75 4.82 -12.03 12.99
N ALA A 76 3.81 -11.98 13.87
CA ALA A 76 2.49 -12.52 13.54
C ALA A 76 1.81 -11.73 12.42
N ILE A 77 1.99 -10.41 12.38
CA ILE A 77 1.51 -9.56 11.30
C ILE A 77 2.23 -9.89 10.00
N ASP A 78 3.56 -10.05 10.03
CA ASP A 78 4.37 -10.43 8.87
C ASP A 78 3.88 -11.76 8.27
N ALA A 79 3.61 -12.76 9.11
CA ALA A 79 3.07 -14.06 8.69
C ALA A 79 1.67 -13.95 8.07
N ILE A 80 0.79 -13.10 8.62
CA ILE A 80 -0.55 -12.84 8.07
C ILE A 80 -0.44 -12.20 6.69
N LEU A 81 0.45 -11.21 6.51
CA LEU A 81 0.66 -10.54 5.22
C LEU A 81 1.20 -11.51 4.17
N ASN A 82 2.16 -12.38 4.53
CA ASN A 82 2.64 -13.43 3.65
C ASN A 82 1.50 -14.38 3.22
N ALA A 83 0.67 -14.80 4.18
CA ALA A 83 -0.47 -15.68 3.89
C ALA A 83 -1.52 -14.99 2.99
N GLU A 84 -1.77 -13.70 3.20
CA GLU A 84 -2.71 -12.95 2.35
C GLU A 84 -2.22 -12.88 0.90
N VAL A 85 -0.94 -12.57 0.66
CA VAL A 85 -0.39 -12.57 -0.70
C VAL A 85 -0.50 -13.95 -1.34
N LYS A 86 -0.17 -15.03 -0.62
CA LYS A 86 -0.32 -16.41 -1.13
C LYS A 86 -1.75 -16.72 -1.52
N LYS A 87 -2.71 -16.29 -0.70
CA LYS A 87 -4.15 -16.42 -0.97
C LYS A 87 -4.56 -15.66 -2.22
N LEU A 88 -4.11 -14.41 -2.38
CA LEU A 88 -4.44 -13.57 -3.53
C LEU A 88 -3.87 -14.15 -4.84
N LEU A 89 -2.62 -14.61 -4.82
CA LEU A 89 -2.02 -15.31 -5.96
C LEU A 89 -2.86 -16.53 -6.37
N LYS A 90 -3.31 -17.33 -5.40
CA LYS A 90 -4.18 -18.48 -5.66
C LYS A 90 -5.51 -18.03 -6.27
N ILE A 91 -6.17 -17.02 -5.71
CA ILE A 91 -7.44 -16.49 -6.23
C ILE A 91 -7.29 -16.04 -7.68
N ARG A 92 -6.21 -15.34 -8.04
CA ARG A 92 -5.95 -14.89 -9.42
C ARG A 92 -5.77 -16.10 -10.37
N LYS A 93 -5.00 -17.08 -9.96
CA LYS A 93 -4.84 -18.33 -10.72
C LYS A 93 -6.18 -19.04 -10.95
N ASP A 94 -6.94 -19.22 -9.88
CA ASP A 94 -8.23 -19.91 -9.95
C ASP A 94 -9.21 -19.18 -10.89
N ARG A 95 -9.21 -17.83 -10.89
CA ARG A 95 -10.03 -17.02 -11.82
C ARG A 95 -9.65 -17.26 -13.27
N ILE A 96 -8.36 -17.35 -13.60
CA ILE A 96 -7.89 -17.63 -14.98
C ILE A 96 -8.32 -19.04 -15.37
N ILE A 97 -8.06 -20.05 -14.54
CA ILE A 97 -8.38 -21.46 -14.81
C ILE A 97 -9.88 -21.65 -15.08
N HIS A 98 -10.73 -20.94 -14.34
CA HIS A 98 -12.19 -21.06 -14.48
C HIS A 98 -12.81 -20.07 -15.48
N GLY A 99 -12.01 -19.29 -16.20
CA GLY A 99 -12.48 -18.35 -17.21
C GLY A 99 -13.19 -17.10 -16.63
N TYR A 100 -12.98 -16.78 -15.37
CA TYR A 100 -13.54 -15.57 -14.71
C TYR A 100 -12.60 -14.38 -14.72
N ALA A 101 -11.38 -14.55 -15.21
CA ALA A 101 -10.43 -13.45 -15.33
C ALA A 101 -10.79 -12.56 -16.54
N PRO A 102 -10.55 -11.24 -16.47
CA PRO A 102 -10.67 -10.38 -17.64
C PRO A 102 -9.71 -10.81 -18.76
N ALA A 103 -10.04 -10.51 -20.01
CA ALA A 103 -9.26 -10.95 -21.18
C ALA A 103 -7.79 -10.49 -21.17
N TYR A 104 -7.49 -9.38 -20.47
CA TYR A 104 -6.11 -8.88 -20.31
C TYR A 104 -5.34 -9.56 -19.17
N GLU A 105 -5.99 -10.38 -18.33
CA GLU A 105 -5.41 -11.09 -17.19
C GLU A 105 -5.45 -12.60 -17.47
N ASN A 106 -4.77 -13.05 -18.53
CA ASN A 106 -4.84 -14.42 -19.02
C ASN A 106 -3.56 -15.24 -18.87
N ASP A 107 -2.47 -14.62 -18.39
CA ASP A 107 -1.19 -15.32 -18.19
C ASP A 107 -1.06 -15.81 -16.75
N ILE A 108 -1.31 -17.12 -16.57
CA ILE A 108 -1.23 -17.80 -15.29
C ILE A 108 0.19 -17.77 -14.69
N SER A 109 1.23 -17.73 -15.54
CA SER A 109 2.63 -17.74 -15.08
C SER A 109 2.98 -16.53 -14.22
N CYS A 110 2.27 -15.41 -14.40
CA CYS A 110 2.41 -14.21 -13.57
C CYS A 110 2.08 -14.47 -12.09
N TYR A 111 1.26 -15.48 -11.81
CA TYR A 111 0.78 -15.86 -10.48
C TYR A 111 1.40 -17.17 -9.95
N GLU A 112 2.26 -17.82 -10.75
CA GLU A 112 3.01 -19.02 -10.36
C GLU A 112 4.36 -18.67 -9.73
N VAL A 113 4.30 -17.83 -8.71
CA VAL A 113 5.48 -17.33 -8.01
C VAL A 113 5.37 -17.63 -6.53
N GLU A 114 6.52 -17.95 -5.92
CA GLU A 114 6.60 -18.13 -4.48
C GLU A 114 6.69 -16.78 -3.77
N VAL A 115 5.99 -16.66 -2.64
CA VAL A 115 6.12 -15.51 -1.74
C VAL A 115 7.25 -15.81 -0.77
N PRO A 116 8.37 -15.05 -0.84
CA PRO A 116 9.49 -15.25 0.07
C PRO A 116 9.05 -15.04 1.53
N GLU A 117 9.59 -15.83 2.45
CA GLU A 117 9.22 -15.80 3.86
C GLU A 117 9.48 -14.43 4.50
N GLU A 118 10.54 -13.75 4.07
CA GLU A 118 10.93 -12.43 4.56
C GLU A 118 10.05 -11.27 4.04
N PHE A 119 9.12 -11.51 3.11
CA PHE A 119 8.32 -10.43 2.49
C PHE A 119 7.61 -9.55 3.53
N GLY A 120 6.86 -10.13 4.47
CA GLY A 120 6.12 -9.37 5.48
C GLY A 120 7.04 -8.57 6.39
N LEU A 121 8.19 -9.15 6.79
CA LEU A 121 9.22 -8.47 7.57
C LEU A 121 9.76 -7.25 6.82
N LEU A 122 10.11 -7.39 5.55
CA LEU A 122 10.67 -6.30 4.74
C LEU A 122 9.61 -5.25 4.41
N PHE A 123 8.36 -5.64 4.18
CA PHE A 123 7.25 -4.72 4.03
C PHE A 123 7.09 -3.83 5.28
N ARG A 124 7.10 -4.43 6.48
CA ARG A 124 7.11 -3.71 7.75
C ARG A 124 8.35 -2.81 7.91
N PHE A 125 9.50 -3.27 7.46
CA PHE A 125 10.74 -2.50 7.53
C PHE A 125 10.68 -1.21 6.68
N VAL A 126 10.17 -1.28 5.44
CA VAL A 126 9.98 -0.08 4.59
C VAL A 126 9.08 0.94 5.29
N ARG A 127 7.98 0.51 5.89
CA ARG A 127 7.11 1.38 6.69
C ARG A 127 7.86 2.04 7.85
N ASN A 128 8.72 1.30 8.54
CA ASN A 128 9.47 1.83 9.68
C ASN A 128 10.51 2.87 9.25
N ILE A 129 11.30 2.61 8.20
CA ILE A 129 12.31 3.56 7.71
C ILE A 129 11.69 4.85 7.17
N ARG A 130 10.45 4.79 6.68
CA ARG A 130 9.70 5.98 6.27
C ARG A 130 9.33 6.82 7.48
N SER A 131 8.90 6.20 8.56
CA SER A 131 8.34 6.88 9.75
C SER A 131 9.39 7.32 10.77
N HIS A 132 10.59 6.75 10.73
CA HIS A 132 11.63 6.98 11.73
C HIS A 132 12.98 7.28 11.08
N ALA A 133 13.71 8.25 11.66
CA ALA A 133 15.11 8.49 11.32
C ALA A 133 15.99 7.42 11.99
N MET A 134 16.14 6.27 11.36
CA MET A 134 16.91 5.14 11.86
C MET A 134 18.28 5.06 11.16
N ALA A 135 19.30 4.62 11.89
CA ALA A 135 20.63 4.42 11.31
C ALA A 135 20.61 3.38 10.18
N GLU A 136 19.78 2.35 10.32
CA GLU A 136 19.60 1.27 9.35
C GLU A 136 19.00 1.76 8.01
N ARG A 137 18.41 2.96 8.00
CA ARG A 137 17.87 3.56 6.78
C ARG A 137 18.92 3.72 5.70
N SER A 138 20.16 4.05 6.06
CA SER A 138 21.24 4.24 5.11
C SER A 138 21.73 2.95 4.44
N GLY A 139 21.42 1.79 5.00
CA GLY A 139 21.82 0.47 4.48
C GLY A 139 20.68 -0.28 3.75
N PHE A 140 19.48 0.28 3.69
CA PHE A 140 18.36 -0.40 3.04
C PHE A 140 18.31 -0.12 1.54
N ASP A 141 18.37 -1.20 0.76
CA ASP A 141 18.24 -1.13 -0.70
C ASP A 141 16.76 -1.18 -1.12
N LEU A 142 16.15 0.01 -1.27
CA LEU A 142 14.77 0.14 -1.73
C LEU A 142 14.60 -0.32 -3.18
N ALA A 143 15.66 -0.21 -4.02
CA ALA A 143 15.57 -0.65 -5.40
C ALA A 143 15.49 -2.18 -5.48
N ALA A 144 16.33 -2.89 -4.72
CA ALA A 144 16.22 -4.34 -4.59
C ALA A 144 14.86 -4.78 -4.04
N PHE A 145 14.34 -4.06 -3.04
CA PHE A 145 12.99 -4.30 -2.52
C PHE A 145 11.93 -4.12 -3.61
N TYR A 146 11.97 -3.02 -4.36
CA TYR A 146 11.05 -2.76 -5.47
C TYR A 146 11.09 -3.90 -6.51
N ILE A 147 12.27 -4.24 -6.99
CA ILE A 147 12.44 -5.26 -8.04
C ILE A 147 11.87 -6.61 -7.59
N LYS A 148 12.13 -7.00 -6.34
CA LYS A 148 11.74 -8.32 -5.83
C LYS A 148 10.29 -8.41 -5.39
N TYR A 149 9.77 -7.34 -4.76
CA TYR A 149 8.51 -7.41 -4.00
C TYR A 149 7.38 -6.52 -4.52
N HIS A 150 7.64 -5.59 -5.46
CA HIS A 150 6.60 -4.66 -5.92
C HIS A 150 5.36 -5.38 -6.45
N ARG A 151 5.52 -6.53 -7.12
CA ARG A 151 4.38 -7.34 -7.60
C ARG A 151 3.42 -7.75 -6.48
N PHE A 152 3.95 -8.08 -5.30
CA PHE A 152 3.14 -8.46 -4.13
C PHE A 152 2.50 -7.24 -3.48
N ILE A 153 3.25 -6.14 -3.38
CA ILE A 153 2.74 -4.85 -2.91
C ILE A 153 1.59 -4.38 -3.81
N TYR A 154 1.77 -4.46 -5.14
CA TYR A 154 0.74 -4.06 -6.10
C TYR A 154 -0.50 -4.96 -6.02
N LEU A 155 -0.33 -6.28 -5.85
CA LEU A 155 -1.43 -7.22 -5.65
C LEU A 155 -2.25 -6.87 -4.40
N LEU A 156 -1.58 -6.61 -3.27
CA LEU A 156 -2.22 -6.14 -2.04
C LEU A 156 -2.93 -4.79 -2.22
N PHE A 157 -2.42 -3.90 -3.07
CA PHE A 157 -3.03 -2.61 -3.35
C PHE A 157 -4.29 -2.71 -4.21
N VAL A 158 -4.26 -3.54 -5.25
CA VAL A 158 -5.37 -3.65 -6.20
C VAL A 158 -6.59 -4.34 -5.60
N GLU A 159 -6.38 -5.34 -4.74
CA GLU A 159 -7.49 -6.14 -4.20
C GLU A 159 -8.50 -5.34 -3.38
N PRO A 160 -8.12 -4.46 -2.43
CA PRO A 160 -9.06 -3.65 -1.68
C PRO A 160 -9.88 -2.67 -2.53
N GLN A 161 -9.42 -2.29 -3.71
CA GLN A 161 -10.14 -1.34 -4.58
C GLN A 161 -11.50 -1.89 -5.02
N TRP A 162 -11.64 -3.20 -5.13
CA TRP A 162 -12.91 -3.86 -5.45
C TRP A 162 -13.90 -3.89 -4.28
N LEU A 163 -13.36 -3.92 -3.04
CA LEU A 163 -14.14 -3.99 -1.80
C LEU A 163 -14.51 -2.60 -1.27
N TRP A 164 -13.67 -1.62 -1.56
CA TRP A 164 -13.79 -0.23 -1.10
C TRP A 164 -14.02 0.67 -2.30
N ASN A 165 -15.12 0.41 -3.03
CA ASN A 165 -15.55 1.31 -4.09
C ASN A 165 -15.75 2.69 -3.47
N VAL A 166 -15.04 3.70 -4.00
CA VAL A 166 -15.02 5.08 -3.46
C VAL A 166 -16.41 5.65 -3.32
N GLU A 167 -17.34 5.23 -4.19
CA GLU A 167 -18.74 5.64 -4.16
C GLU A 167 -19.54 5.06 -2.99
N LEU A 168 -19.06 3.98 -2.36
CA LEU A 168 -19.71 3.29 -1.24
C LEU A 168 -19.06 3.59 0.12
N VAL A 169 -17.96 4.31 0.14
CA VAL A 169 -17.33 4.74 1.39
C VAL A 169 -18.19 5.86 1.96
N PRO A 170 -18.76 5.68 3.18
CA PRO A 170 -19.53 6.74 3.82
C PRO A 170 -18.72 8.04 3.79
N GLU A 171 -19.41 9.15 3.55
CA GLU A 171 -18.79 10.46 3.54
C GLU A 171 -17.80 10.59 4.70
N HIS A 172 -16.52 10.68 4.36
CA HIS A 172 -15.50 10.96 5.36
C HIS A 172 -15.82 12.31 5.97
N ASP A 173 -15.48 12.49 7.24
CA ASP A 173 -15.42 13.81 7.81
C ASP A 173 -14.28 14.59 7.12
N TRP A 174 -14.60 15.17 5.97
CA TRP A 174 -13.72 16.05 5.20
C TRP A 174 -13.57 17.43 5.84
N LEU A 175 -14.34 17.71 6.88
CA LEU A 175 -14.37 19.01 7.52
C LEU A 175 -12.96 19.48 7.94
N ALA A 176 -12.18 18.59 8.57
CA ALA A 176 -10.81 18.90 8.96
C ALA A 176 -9.90 19.21 7.76
N ILE A 177 -10.11 18.54 6.63
CA ILE A 177 -9.35 18.74 5.38
C ILE A 177 -9.73 20.08 4.76
N GLU A 178 -11.03 20.39 4.71
CA GLU A 178 -11.53 21.67 4.21
C GLU A 178 -11.09 22.85 5.09
N GLU A 179 -11.14 22.71 6.41
CA GLU A 179 -10.67 23.71 7.36
C GLU A 179 -9.17 23.96 7.21
N PHE A 180 -8.38 22.88 7.04
CA PHE A 180 -6.95 23.02 6.76
C PHE A 180 -6.72 23.76 5.43
N ALA A 181 -7.40 23.35 4.34
CA ALA A 181 -7.28 24.02 3.05
C ALA A 181 -7.66 25.49 3.12
N LYS A 182 -8.72 25.85 3.84
CA LYS A 182 -9.10 27.25 4.11
C LYS A 182 -8.01 27.99 4.88
N ALA A 183 -7.46 27.37 5.92
CA ALA A 183 -6.44 28.00 6.76
C ALA A 183 -5.15 28.33 5.99
N ILE A 184 -4.72 27.46 5.06
CA ILE A 184 -3.51 27.69 4.25
C ILE A 184 -3.75 28.56 3.02
N SER A 185 -5.01 28.77 2.60
CA SER A 185 -5.36 29.62 1.46
C SER A 185 -5.41 31.12 1.82
N VAL A 186 -5.44 31.45 3.11
CA VAL A 186 -5.41 32.84 3.57
C VAL A 186 -4.00 33.42 3.31
N LYS A 187 -3.90 34.38 2.38
CA LYS A 187 -2.66 35.16 2.21
C LYS A 187 -2.35 35.85 3.53
N ARG A 188 -1.27 35.46 4.20
CA ARG A 188 -0.75 36.22 5.36
C ARG A 188 -0.19 37.53 4.83
N PRO A 189 -0.49 38.65 5.48
CA PRO A 189 0.00 39.97 5.10
C PRO A 189 1.52 40.07 5.17
#